data_e4ba98a25dc5c4002eb86c8bcbd5479d
#
_entry.id   e4ba98a25dc5c4002eb86c8bcbd5479d
#
_cell.length_a   1.000
_cell.length_b   1.000
_cell.length_c   1.000
_cell.angle_alpha   90.00
_cell.angle_beta   90.00
_cell.angle_gamma   90.00
#
_symmetry.space_group_name_H-M   'P 1'
#
loop_
_entity.id
_entity.type
_entity.pdbx_description
1 polymer ?
#
loop_
_entity_poly.entity_id
_entity_poly.type
_entity_poly.pdbx_seq_one_letter_code
_entity_poly.pdbx_strand_id
1 'polypeptide(L)'
;MYEDITPELIKKIKTQFERNMSRVNEMSGKSLYWKIRRGQATQADVSAYADWVGRAGSDAMKRVLKLDDLPDGTMYREIAEQTIVPVMEDMWGYVDTQAAIQLRRSDKIRGLNIGIKNASDPKQRIAQVVDMAAGQTSQEALDNALTDPVISTSRKFYDDFLRENADLRDSLGFEEVVIRKYDDRGLHGGKDVCLWCKEREGTWSLLDAHINGVFERHPGCNCLIEVMTSDKTRLQTDWTRNEWTDL
;
A
#
# COMPACT_ATOMS: atom_id res chain seq x y z
N MET A 1 21.69 6.73 -33.78
CA MET A 1 21.43 5.61 -32.85
C MET A 1 21.38 6.29 -31.48
N TYR A 2 20.20 6.43 -30.88
CA TYR A 2 20.10 7.01 -29.54
C TYR A 2 20.61 5.97 -28.53
N GLU A 3 21.51 6.40 -27.64
CA GLU A 3 21.99 5.56 -26.55
C GLU A 3 20.82 5.26 -25.60
N ASP A 4 20.64 3.99 -25.21
CA ASP A 4 19.59 3.62 -24.26
C ASP A 4 19.97 4.15 -22.88
N ILE A 5 19.35 5.26 -22.48
CA ILE A 5 19.58 5.93 -21.18
C ILE A 5 18.87 5.23 -20.02
N THR A 6 17.99 4.29 -20.29
CA THR A 6 17.07 3.70 -19.30
C THR A 6 17.78 2.95 -18.17
N PRO A 7 18.85 2.13 -18.43
CA PRO A 7 19.56 1.43 -17.36
C PRO A 7 20.21 2.38 -16.35
N GLU A 8 20.70 3.52 -16.81
CA GLU A 8 21.31 4.53 -15.94
C GLU A 8 20.24 5.25 -15.09
N LEU A 9 19.11 5.59 -15.70
CA LEU A 9 17.97 6.18 -14.99
C LEU A 9 17.46 5.25 -13.89
N ILE A 10 17.24 3.97 -14.18
CA ILE A 10 16.80 2.96 -13.21
C ILE A 10 17.78 2.92 -12.02
N LYS A 11 19.08 2.81 -12.31
CA LYS A 11 20.12 2.76 -11.28
C LYS A 11 20.09 4.01 -10.39
N LYS A 12 19.96 5.20 -10.99
CA LYS A 12 19.87 6.47 -10.24
C LYS A 12 18.62 6.52 -9.36
N ILE A 13 17.45 6.10 -9.89
CA ILE A 13 16.19 6.10 -9.15
C ILE A 13 16.28 5.13 -7.96
N LYS A 14 16.72 3.89 -8.18
CA LYS A 14 16.87 2.87 -7.12
C LYS A 14 17.85 3.36 -6.02
N THR A 15 18.99 3.89 -6.41
CA THR A 15 19.95 4.45 -5.45
C THR A 15 19.34 5.60 -4.63
N GLN A 16 18.57 6.48 -5.27
CA GLN A 16 17.89 7.57 -4.57
C GLN A 16 16.76 7.06 -3.67
N PHE A 17 16.01 6.07 -4.12
CA PHE A 17 14.96 5.42 -3.34
C PHE A 17 15.53 4.75 -2.09
N GLU A 18 16.59 3.95 -2.21
CA GLU A 18 17.29 3.33 -1.08
C GLU A 18 17.79 4.37 -0.07
N ARG A 19 18.36 5.48 -0.56
CA ARG A 19 18.79 6.60 0.29
C ARG A 19 17.61 7.23 1.03
N ASN A 20 16.49 7.42 0.36
CA ASN A 20 15.27 7.94 0.97
C ASN A 20 14.73 6.96 2.02
N MET A 21 14.71 5.65 1.72
CA MET A 21 14.28 4.60 2.64
C MET A 21 15.19 4.49 3.87
N SER A 22 16.50 4.63 3.72
CA SER A 22 17.42 4.69 4.86
C SER A 22 17.06 5.83 5.79
N ARG A 23 16.77 7.01 5.26
CA ARG A 23 16.31 8.16 6.07
C ARG A 23 14.97 7.89 6.74
N VAL A 24 13.99 7.31 6.04
CA VAL A 24 12.71 6.89 6.62
C VAL A 24 12.95 5.95 7.80
N ASN A 25 13.82 4.96 7.63
CA ASN A 25 14.14 3.97 8.66
C ASN A 25 14.97 4.55 9.83
N GLU A 26 15.81 5.55 9.59
CA GLU A 26 16.67 6.16 10.62
C GLU A 26 15.99 7.26 11.42
N MET A 27 15.25 8.18 10.80
CA MET A 27 14.73 9.39 11.43
C MET A 27 13.34 9.20 12.06
N SER A 28 12.34 9.10 11.25
CA SER A 28 10.96 8.91 11.71
C SER A 28 10.58 7.44 11.79
N GLY A 29 11.26 6.59 11.03
CA GLY A 29 11.14 5.15 11.07
C GLY A 29 11.72 4.51 12.33
N LYS A 30 12.55 5.19 13.13
CA LYS A 30 12.87 4.63 14.45
C LYS A 30 11.63 4.38 15.28
N SER A 31 10.57 5.16 15.13
CA SER A 31 9.31 4.87 15.78
C SER A 31 8.46 3.82 15.02
N LEU A 32 8.17 3.98 13.72
CA LEU A 32 7.28 3.05 12.98
C LEU A 32 7.97 1.76 12.59
N TYR A 33 9.10 1.81 11.92
CA TYR A 33 9.87 0.61 11.56
C TYR A 33 10.18 -0.25 12.80
N TRP A 34 10.63 0.36 13.89
CA TRP A 34 10.93 -0.35 15.12
C TRP A 34 9.68 -0.80 15.89
N LYS A 35 8.58 -0.03 15.85
CA LYS A 35 7.29 -0.50 16.37
C LYS A 35 6.83 -1.78 15.65
N ILE A 36 6.92 -1.79 14.31
CA ILE A 36 6.57 -2.97 13.51
C ILE A 36 7.48 -4.15 13.91
N ARG A 37 8.80 -3.94 13.90
CA ARG A 37 9.77 -4.97 14.26
C ARG A 37 9.60 -5.53 15.67
N ARG A 38 9.18 -4.71 16.63
CA ARG A 38 8.93 -5.13 18.01
C ARG A 38 7.52 -5.70 18.23
N GLY A 39 6.65 -5.65 17.24
CA GLY A 39 5.26 -6.12 17.34
C GLY A 39 4.35 -5.18 18.14
N GLN A 40 4.69 -3.90 18.18
CA GLN A 40 3.93 -2.84 18.86
C GLN A 40 3.15 -1.97 17.87
N ALA A 41 3.27 -2.24 16.58
CA ALA A 41 2.62 -1.47 15.54
C ALA A 41 1.16 -1.88 15.39
N THR A 42 0.32 -0.87 15.19
CA THR A 42 -1.07 -1.01 14.77
C THR A 42 -1.15 -1.09 13.24
N GLN A 43 -2.32 -1.40 12.70
CA GLN A 43 -2.58 -1.34 11.26
C GLN A 43 -2.43 0.11 10.74
N ALA A 44 -2.82 1.11 11.53
CA ALA A 44 -2.60 2.51 11.21
C ALA A 44 -1.09 2.87 11.08
N ASP A 45 -0.23 2.30 11.94
CA ASP A 45 1.21 2.47 11.83
C ASP A 45 1.77 1.89 10.52
N VAL A 46 1.27 0.73 10.07
CA VAL A 46 1.69 0.13 8.78
C VAL A 46 1.16 0.91 7.59
N SER A 47 -0.08 1.40 7.65
CA SER A 47 -0.63 2.30 6.63
C SER A 47 0.20 3.59 6.50
N ALA A 48 0.63 4.17 7.62
CA ALA A 48 1.53 5.33 7.63
C ALA A 48 2.92 4.97 7.06
N TYR A 49 3.43 3.77 7.34
CA TYR A 49 4.67 3.29 6.73
C TYR A 49 4.55 3.17 5.21
N ALA A 50 3.43 2.64 4.70
CA ALA A 50 3.16 2.56 3.27
C ALA A 50 3.10 3.96 2.61
N ASP A 51 2.54 4.96 3.30
CA ASP A 51 2.58 6.36 2.83
C ASP A 51 4.02 6.88 2.70
N TRP A 52 4.88 6.59 3.66
CA TRP A 52 6.28 7.03 3.61
C TRP A 52 7.09 6.32 2.53
N VAL A 53 6.84 5.01 2.30
CA VAL A 53 7.41 4.28 1.16
C VAL A 53 6.98 4.94 -0.15
N GLY A 54 5.69 5.30 -0.26
CA GLY A 54 5.15 6.01 -1.41
C GLY A 54 5.84 7.35 -1.67
N ARG A 55 6.01 8.16 -0.61
CA ARG A 55 6.74 9.45 -0.70
C ARG A 55 8.19 9.26 -1.09
N ALA A 56 8.86 8.27 -0.49
CA ALA A 56 10.27 7.98 -0.80
C ALA A 56 10.46 7.60 -2.27
N GLY A 57 9.57 6.77 -2.83
CA GLY A 57 9.57 6.39 -4.24
C GLY A 57 9.24 7.55 -5.18
N SER A 58 8.16 8.28 -4.87
CA SER A 58 7.76 9.50 -5.60
C SER A 58 8.91 10.50 -5.70
N ASP A 59 9.53 10.85 -4.55
CA ASP A 59 10.63 11.81 -4.52
C ASP A 59 11.87 11.31 -5.28
N ALA A 60 12.15 9.99 -5.25
CA ALA A 60 13.25 9.41 -6.00
C ALA A 60 13.02 9.53 -7.50
N MET A 61 11.82 9.17 -7.98
CA MET A 61 11.45 9.26 -9.39
C MET A 61 11.45 10.71 -9.88
N LYS A 62 10.79 11.64 -9.19
CA LYS A 62 10.74 13.07 -9.56
C LYS A 62 12.10 13.74 -9.60
N ARG A 63 13.02 13.29 -8.73
CA ARG A 63 14.39 13.84 -8.71
C ARG A 63 15.19 13.44 -9.94
N VAL A 64 14.97 12.25 -10.45
CA VAL A 64 15.78 11.66 -11.53
C VAL A 64 15.12 11.83 -12.90
N LEU A 65 13.81 11.66 -12.98
CA LEU A 65 13.06 11.77 -14.23
C LEU A 65 12.80 13.25 -14.55
N LYS A 66 13.72 13.85 -15.31
CA LYS A 66 13.60 15.20 -15.84
C LYS A 66 13.35 15.13 -17.33
N LEU A 67 12.27 15.78 -17.82
CA LEU A 67 11.93 15.74 -19.23
C LEU A 67 13.02 16.32 -20.10
N ASP A 68 13.77 17.32 -19.60
CA ASP A 68 14.92 17.90 -20.33
C ASP A 68 16.04 16.88 -20.59
N ASP A 69 16.09 15.80 -19.81
CA ASP A 69 17.07 14.72 -19.95
C ASP A 69 16.51 13.56 -20.81
N LEU A 70 15.24 13.62 -21.22
CA LEU A 70 14.59 12.58 -22.02
C LEU A 70 14.52 12.94 -23.50
N PRO A 71 14.48 11.95 -24.41
CA PRO A 71 14.33 12.21 -25.83
C PRO A 71 13.11 13.10 -26.11
N ASP A 72 13.32 14.15 -26.89
CA ASP A 72 12.30 15.11 -27.32
C ASP A 72 11.49 15.75 -26.18
N GLY A 73 12.03 15.73 -24.94
CA GLY A 73 11.34 16.27 -23.76
C GLY A 73 10.04 15.54 -23.41
N THR A 74 9.95 14.24 -23.73
CA THR A 74 8.73 13.46 -23.59
C THR A 74 8.97 12.19 -22.78
N MET A 75 8.09 11.89 -21.82
CA MET A 75 8.06 10.63 -21.11
C MET A 75 7.43 9.56 -22.01
N TYR A 76 8.22 8.87 -22.81
CA TYR A 76 7.75 7.75 -23.61
C TYR A 76 7.33 6.57 -22.73
N ARG A 77 6.31 5.81 -23.18
CA ARG A 77 5.77 4.66 -22.45
C ARG A 77 6.85 3.66 -22.06
N GLU A 78 7.74 3.32 -22.98
CA GLU A 78 8.81 2.35 -22.74
C GLU A 78 9.77 2.83 -21.63
N ILE A 79 10.09 4.13 -21.61
CA ILE A 79 10.92 4.73 -20.54
C ILE A 79 10.15 4.68 -19.20
N ALA A 80 8.86 5.02 -19.20
CA ALA A 80 8.02 4.97 -18.01
C ALA A 80 7.92 3.53 -17.47
N GLU A 81 7.65 2.54 -18.32
CA GLU A 81 7.58 1.13 -17.92
C GLU A 81 8.91 0.66 -17.31
N GLN A 82 10.02 0.90 -18.01
CA GLN A 82 11.33 0.43 -17.56
C GLN A 82 11.82 1.13 -16.29
N THR A 83 11.42 2.39 -16.05
CA THR A 83 11.92 3.17 -14.90
C THR A 83 10.99 3.11 -13.68
N ILE A 84 9.66 3.16 -13.87
CA ILE A 84 8.67 3.22 -12.79
C ILE A 84 8.40 1.82 -12.22
N VAL A 85 8.20 0.81 -13.08
CA VAL A 85 7.81 -0.54 -12.65
C VAL A 85 8.78 -1.12 -11.63
N PRO A 86 10.12 -1.17 -11.87
CA PRO A 86 11.04 -1.80 -10.93
C PRO A 86 11.10 -1.11 -9.57
N VAL A 87 10.87 0.21 -9.53
CA VAL A 87 10.86 0.96 -8.26
C VAL A 87 9.59 0.70 -7.49
N MET A 88 8.45 0.64 -8.17
CA MET A 88 7.17 0.34 -7.52
C MET A 88 7.06 -1.12 -7.07
N GLU A 89 7.71 -2.05 -7.74
CA GLU A 89 7.86 -3.44 -7.27
C GLU A 89 8.70 -3.50 -5.98
N ASP A 90 9.80 -2.76 -5.91
CA ASP A 90 10.59 -2.63 -4.68
C ASP A 90 9.74 -2.01 -3.54
N MET A 91 8.95 -0.96 -3.84
CA MET A 91 8.03 -0.35 -2.87
C MET A 91 6.99 -1.34 -2.34
N TRP A 92 6.39 -2.13 -3.24
CA TRP A 92 5.46 -3.20 -2.87
C TRP A 92 6.12 -4.21 -1.93
N GLY A 93 7.34 -4.68 -2.24
CA GLY A 93 8.10 -5.59 -1.40
C GLY A 93 8.37 -5.05 0.01
N TYR A 94 8.68 -3.74 0.12
CA TYR A 94 8.85 -3.08 1.43
C TYR A 94 7.55 -3.07 2.24
N VAL A 95 6.43 -2.70 1.63
CA VAL A 95 5.13 -2.63 2.28
C VAL A 95 4.65 -4.03 2.71
N ASP A 96 4.68 -5.00 1.79
CA ASP A 96 4.24 -6.38 2.03
C ASP A 96 5.04 -7.03 3.18
N THR A 97 6.37 -6.85 3.17
CA THR A 97 7.24 -7.36 4.24
C THR A 97 6.86 -6.80 5.61
N GLN A 98 6.62 -5.49 5.73
CA GLN A 98 6.29 -4.90 7.02
C GLN A 98 4.87 -5.24 7.47
N ALA A 99 3.93 -5.32 6.54
CA ALA A 99 2.57 -5.79 6.80
C ALA A 99 2.56 -7.23 7.32
N ALA A 100 3.34 -8.12 6.69
CA ALA A 100 3.47 -9.51 7.12
C ALA A 100 4.08 -9.64 8.53
N ILE A 101 5.09 -8.84 8.86
CA ILE A 101 5.69 -8.81 10.20
C ILE A 101 4.65 -8.38 11.24
N GLN A 102 3.92 -7.29 10.97
CA GLN A 102 2.90 -6.77 11.89
C GLN A 102 1.80 -7.81 12.12
N LEU A 103 1.29 -8.42 11.06
CA LEU A 103 0.20 -9.38 11.14
C LEU A 103 0.59 -10.65 11.90
N ARG A 104 1.77 -11.25 11.61
CA ARG A 104 2.30 -12.40 12.37
C ARG A 104 2.43 -12.12 13.86
N ARG A 105 2.83 -10.90 14.20
CA ARG A 105 2.97 -10.50 15.60
C ARG A 105 1.63 -10.31 16.28
N SER A 106 0.67 -9.70 15.58
CA SER A 106 -0.71 -9.57 16.04
C SER A 106 -1.33 -10.95 16.30
N ASP A 107 -1.20 -11.86 15.34
CA ASP A 107 -1.72 -13.23 15.47
C ASP A 107 -1.08 -13.97 16.64
N LYS A 108 0.24 -13.86 16.80
CA LYS A 108 0.94 -14.48 17.93
C LYS A 108 0.44 -13.98 19.30
N ILE A 109 0.18 -12.67 19.42
CA ILE A 109 -0.36 -12.07 20.65
C ILE A 109 -1.76 -12.63 20.95
N ARG A 110 -2.55 -12.88 19.90
CA ARG A 110 -3.91 -13.45 20.00
C ARG A 110 -3.92 -14.97 20.12
N GLY A 111 -2.75 -15.63 20.11
CA GLY A 111 -2.64 -17.09 20.15
C GLY A 111 -3.05 -17.77 18.84
N LEU A 112 -3.11 -17.04 17.74
CA LEU A 112 -3.47 -17.56 16.43
C LEU A 112 -2.22 -18.05 15.67
N ASN A 113 -2.36 -19.17 14.98
CA ASN A 113 -1.32 -19.73 14.11
C ASN A 113 -1.86 -19.86 12.67
N ILE A 114 -2.15 -18.72 12.07
CA ILE A 114 -2.72 -18.63 10.72
C ILE A 114 -1.59 -18.32 9.75
N GLY A 115 -1.61 -18.95 8.57
CA GLY A 115 -0.74 -18.60 7.47
C GLY A 115 -0.96 -17.15 7.03
N ILE A 116 0.06 -16.54 6.43
CA ILE A 116 -0.04 -15.21 5.85
C ILE A 116 0.01 -15.34 4.34
N LYS A 117 -0.93 -14.70 3.68
CA LYS A 117 -0.97 -14.54 2.24
C LYS A 117 -0.30 -13.22 1.87
N ASN A 118 0.65 -13.26 0.94
CA ASN A 118 1.22 -12.03 0.38
C ASN A 118 0.14 -11.30 -0.43
N ALA A 119 0.27 -9.98 -0.54
CA ALA A 119 -0.62 -9.21 -1.39
C ALA A 119 -0.59 -9.70 -2.85
N SER A 120 -1.70 -9.53 -3.55
CA SER A 120 -1.83 -9.88 -4.98
C SER A 120 -0.77 -9.17 -5.82
N ASP A 121 -0.44 -9.74 -6.99
CA ASP A 121 0.51 -9.16 -7.95
C ASP A 121 0.16 -7.67 -8.23
N PRO A 122 1.07 -6.73 -7.96
CA PRO A 122 0.81 -5.30 -8.05
C PRO A 122 0.76 -4.77 -9.50
N LYS A 123 1.02 -5.60 -10.50
CA LYS A 123 1.21 -5.19 -11.92
C LYS A 123 0.11 -4.27 -12.44
N GLN A 124 -1.15 -4.60 -12.19
CA GLN A 124 -2.26 -3.78 -12.68
C GLN A 124 -2.26 -2.38 -12.05
N ARG A 125 -1.91 -2.28 -10.76
CA ARG A 125 -1.84 -0.99 -10.04
C ARG A 125 -0.65 -0.17 -10.53
N ILE A 126 0.46 -0.82 -10.75
CA ILE A 126 1.68 -0.17 -11.27
C ILE A 126 1.44 0.32 -12.71
N ALA A 127 0.79 -0.48 -13.56
CA ALA A 127 0.45 -0.07 -14.92
C ALA A 127 -0.38 1.21 -14.97
N GLN A 128 -1.30 1.43 -14.04
CA GLN A 128 -2.07 2.67 -13.95
C GLN A 128 -1.17 3.90 -13.72
N VAL A 129 -0.13 3.78 -12.89
CA VAL A 129 0.83 4.87 -12.66
C VAL A 129 1.67 5.12 -13.91
N VAL A 130 2.10 4.07 -14.58
CA VAL A 130 2.81 4.16 -15.87
C VAL A 130 1.93 4.87 -16.90
N ASP A 131 0.65 4.51 -17.02
CA ASP A 131 -0.30 5.13 -17.96
C ASP A 131 -0.47 6.64 -17.69
N MET A 132 -0.46 7.05 -16.42
CA MET A 132 -0.56 8.47 -16.05
C MET A 132 0.73 9.24 -16.37
N ALA A 133 1.88 8.60 -16.24
CA ALA A 133 3.18 9.24 -16.51
C ALA A 133 3.53 9.26 -18.01
N ALA A 134 3.10 8.24 -18.76
CA ALA A 134 3.39 8.11 -20.18
C ALA A 134 2.76 9.24 -21.00
N GLY A 135 3.52 9.74 -21.99
CA GLY A 135 3.08 10.81 -22.88
C GLY A 135 3.15 12.23 -22.30
N GLN A 136 3.61 12.38 -21.05
CA GLN A 136 3.76 13.71 -20.46
C GLN A 136 4.91 14.48 -21.13
N THR A 137 4.60 15.74 -21.50
CA THR A 137 5.53 16.69 -22.15
C THR A 137 5.76 17.93 -21.29
N SER A 138 5.19 17.98 -20.09
CA SER A 138 5.37 19.03 -19.09
C SER A 138 5.91 18.42 -17.81
N GLN A 139 6.98 18.99 -17.25
CA GLN A 139 7.56 18.51 -16.00
C GLN A 139 6.56 18.56 -14.84
N GLU A 140 5.72 19.59 -14.79
CA GLU A 140 4.67 19.71 -13.79
C GLU A 140 3.65 18.56 -13.89
N ALA A 141 3.21 18.23 -15.11
CA ALA A 141 2.28 17.12 -15.34
C ALA A 141 2.91 15.77 -14.98
N LEU A 142 4.19 15.55 -15.32
CA LEU A 142 4.93 14.36 -14.92
C LEU A 142 5.09 14.28 -13.40
N ASP A 143 5.48 15.38 -12.75
CA ASP A 143 5.64 15.44 -11.29
C ASP A 143 4.31 15.14 -10.58
N ASN A 144 3.18 15.63 -11.11
CA ASN A 144 1.83 15.32 -10.59
C ASN A 144 1.48 13.84 -10.77
N ALA A 145 1.76 13.24 -11.93
CA ALA A 145 1.55 11.82 -12.20
C ALA A 145 2.41 10.92 -11.28
N LEU A 146 3.59 11.40 -10.89
CA LEU A 146 4.51 10.68 -9.99
C LEU A 146 4.30 11.01 -8.50
N THR A 147 3.39 11.87 -8.11
CA THR A 147 3.16 12.22 -6.70
C THR A 147 1.99 11.43 -6.12
N ASP A 148 0.79 11.93 -6.29
CA ASP A 148 -0.40 11.37 -5.64
C ASP A 148 -0.74 9.95 -6.09
N PRO A 149 -0.62 9.60 -7.40
CA PRO A 149 -0.82 8.23 -7.85
C PRO A 149 0.16 7.24 -7.23
N VAL A 150 1.44 7.59 -7.11
CA VAL A 150 2.47 6.73 -6.52
C VAL A 150 2.22 6.51 -5.03
N ILE A 151 1.94 7.59 -4.27
CA ILE A 151 1.70 7.52 -2.83
C ILE A 151 0.43 6.71 -2.53
N SER A 152 -0.66 6.97 -3.24
CA SER A 152 -1.91 6.23 -3.04
C SER A 152 -1.79 4.76 -3.46
N THR A 153 -1.01 4.45 -4.50
CA THR A 153 -0.73 3.07 -4.91
C THR A 153 0.09 2.33 -3.84
N SER A 154 1.07 2.99 -3.22
CA SER A 154 1.82 2.38 -2.11
C SER A 154 0.92 2.03 -0.93
N ARG A 155 -0.03 2.88 -0.56
CA ARG A 155 -1.06 2.56 0.44
C ARG A 155 -1.97 1.44 -0.02
N LYS A 156 -2.31 1.40 -1.32
CA LYS A 156 -3.14 0.34 -1.90
C LYS A 156 -2.47 -1.03 -1.82
N PHE A 157 -1.14 -1.11 -1.89
CA PHE A 157 -0.41 -2.36 -1.64
C PHE A 157 -0.71 -2.92 -0.25
N TYR A 158 -0.79 -2.05 0.76
CA TYR A 158 -1.18 -2.46 2.11
C TYR A 158 -2.65 -2.87 2.20
N ASP A 159 -3.56 -2.13 1.55
CA ASP A 159 -4.98 -2.50 1.55
C ASP A 159 -5.24 -3.84 0.85
N ASP A 160 -4.51 -4.11 -0.24
CA ASP A 160 -4.58 -5.40 -0.93
C ASP A 160 -4.04 -6.54 -0.04
N PHE A 161 -2.96 -6.29 0.73
CA PHE A 161 -2.47 -7.22 1.73
C PHE A 161 -3.53 -7.50 2.83
N LEU A 162 -4.18 -6.47 3.36
CA LEU A 162 -5.25 -6.60 4.34
C LEU A 162 -6.41 -7.43 3.79
N ARG A 163 -6.86 -7.11 2.58
CA ARG A 163 -7.94 -7.83 1.89
C ARG A 163 -7.64 -9.31 1.73
N GLU A 164 -6.49 -9.65 1.15
CA GLU A 164 -6.09 -11.05 0.90
C GLU A 164 -6.00 -11.86 2.20
N ASN A 165 -5.57 -11.24 3.29
CA ASN A 165 -5.50 -11.91 4.58
C ASN A 165 -6.85 -11.96 5.30
N ALA A 166 -7.74 -10.99 5.09
CA ALA A 166 -9.12 -11.06 5.56
C ALA A 166 -9.87 -12.18 4.86
N ASP A 167 -9.75 -12.29 3.53
CA ASP A 167 -10.36 -13.38 2.73
C ASP A 167 -9.86 -14.76 3.19
N LEU A 168 -8.55 -14.88 3.45
CA LEU A 168 -7.98 -16.11 3.99
C LEU A 168 -8.61 -16.47 5.35
N ARG A 169 -8.73 -15.51 6.26
CA ARG A 169 -9.30 -15.73 7.59
C ARG A 169 -10.77 -16.09 7.52
N ASP A 170 -11.53 -15.37 6.71
CA ASP A 170 -12.95 -15.65 6.48
C ASP A 170 -13.15 -17.08 5.95
N SER A 171 -12.31 -17.52 5.01
CA SER A 171 -12.32 -18.91 4.50
C SER A 171 -12.01 -19.97 5.57
N LEU A 172 -11.36 -19.59 6.66
CA LEU A 172 -11.06 -20.41 7.82
C LEU A 172 -12.14 -20.29 8.92
N GLY A 173 -13.22 -19.56 8.67
CA GLY A 173 -14.36 -19.40 9.57
C GLY A 173 -14.20 -18.25 10.60
N PHE A 174 -13.22 -17.37 10.43
CA PHE A 174 -13.15 -16.16 11.22
C PHE A 174 -14.06 -15.08 10.61
N GLU A 175 -14.88 -14.45 11.42
CA GLU A 175 -15.72 -13.34 10.95
C GLU A 175 -14.89 -12.05 10.94
N GLU A 176 -14.54 -11.57 9.76
CA GLU A 176 -13.74 -10.35 9.56
C GLU A 176 -14.63 -9.13 9.31
N VAL A 177 -14.25 -8.02 9.93
CA VAL A 177 -14.93 -6.72 9.82
C VAL A 177 -13.96 -5.71 9.26
N VAL A 178 -14.39 -4.96 8.26
CA VAL A 178 -13.59 -3.91 7.61
C VAL A 178 -14.05 -2.55 8.11
N ILE A 179 -13.13 -1.74 8.60
CA ILE A 179 -13.39 -0.39 9.07
C ILE A 179 -12.68 0.58 8.15
N ARG A 180 -13.44 1.48 7.52
CA ARG A 180 -12.87 2.59 6.76
C ARG A 180 -13.13 3.90 7.48
N LYS A 181 -12.05 4.61 7.80
CA LYS A 181 -12.08 5.94 8.43
C LYS A 181 -11.75 6.99 7.39
N TYR A 182 -12.68 7.89 7.15
CA TYR A 182 -12.46 9.03 6.27
C TYR A 182 -11.44 9.98 6.88
N ASP A 183 -10.52 10.48 6.06
CA ASP A 183 -9.57 11.54 6.46
C ASP A 183 -9.79 12.76 5.55
N ASP A 184 -10.27 13.83 6.14
CA ASP A 184 -10.57 15.11 5.47
C ASP A 184 -9.30 15.92 5.15
N ARG A 185 -8.14 15.52 5.69
CA ARG A 185 -6.83 16.15 5.40
C ARG A 185 -6.28 15.76 4.01
N GLY A 186 -7.15 15.30 3.11
CA GLY A 186 -6.80 14.89 1.76
C GLY A 186 -6.04 15.96 0.97
N LEU A 187 -5.40 15.53 -0.11
CA LEU A 187 -4.48 16.31 -0.96
C LEU A 187 -5.05 17.59 -1.56
N HIS A 188 -6.35 17.77 -1.52
CA HIS A 188 -7.02 18.99 -1.98
C HIS A 188 -7.05 20.14 -0.94
N GLY A 189 -6.18 20.05 0.10
CA GLY A 189 -6.03 21.13 1.09
C GLY A 189 -7.28 21.39 1.93
N GLY A 190 -8.12 20.37 2.15
CA GLY A 190 -9.28 20.44 3.04
C GLY A 190 -10.45 21.28 2.51
N LYS A 191 -10.47 21.59 1.21
CA LYS A 191 -11.52 22.46 0.64
C LYS A 191 -12.74 21.70 0.15
N ASP A 192 -12.59 20.43 -0.26
CA ASP A 192 -13.69 19.65 -0.80
C ASP A 192 -13.78 18.27 -0.12
N VAL A 193 -14.95 17.95 0.40
CA VAL A 193 -15.25 16.62 0.92
C VAL A 193 -15.27 15.64 -0.24
N CYS A 194 -14.41 14.64 -0.21
CA CYS A 194 -14.47 13.56 -1.18
C CYS A 194 -15.70 12.68 -0.92
N LEU A 195 -16.77 12.92 -1.66
CA LEU A 195 -18.04 12.18 -1.50
C LEU A 195 -17.83 10.68 -1.67
N TRP A 196 -17.01 10.27 -2.65
CA TRP A 196 -16.71 8.86 -2.88
C TRP A 196 -16.08 8.18 -1.65
N CYS A 197 -15.15 8.86 -0.96
CA CYS A 197 -14.55 8.35 0.27
C CYS A 197 -15.55 8.36 1.43
N LYS A 198 -16.37 9.42 1.52
CA LYS A 198 -17.36 9.59 2.60
C LYS A 198 -18.47 8.54 2.54
N GLU A 199 -18.92 8.16 1.36
CA GLU A 199 -19.90 7.10 1.16
C GLU A 199 -19.40 5.71 1.60
N ARG A 200 -18.07 5.53 1.66
CA ARG A 200 -17.42 4.27 2.06
C ARG A 200 -16.88 4.29 3.48
N GLU A 201 -17.09 5.40 4.21
CA GLU A 201 -16.76 5.48 5.62
C GLU A 201 -17.70 4.59 6.43
N GLY A 202 -17.17 3.89 7.42
CA GLY A 202 -17.95 3.07 8.34
C GLY A 202 -17.35 1.71 8.61
N THR A 203 -18.21 0.86 9.18
CA THR A 203 -17.89 -0.53 9.51
C THR A 203 -18.71 -1.45 8.62
N TRP A 204 -18.04 -2.39 7.98
CA TRP A 204 -18.59 -3.24 6.94
C TRP A 204 -18.32 -4.71 7.25
N SER A 205 -19.25 -5.61 6.91
CA SER A 205 -18.89 -7.02 6.76
C SER A 205 -17.86 -7.18 5.63
N LEU A 206 -17.06 -8.24 5.64
CA LEU A 206 -16.09 -8.46 4.55
C LEU A 206 -16.77 -8.52 3.17
N LEU A 207 -17.92 -9.20 3.07
CA LEU A 207 -18.70 -9.28 1.84
C LEU A 207 -19.18 -7.91 1.36
N ASP A 208 -19.77 -7.11 2.25
CA ASP A 208 -20.24 -5.77 1.89
C ASP A 208 -19.07 -4.84 1.52
N ALA A 209 -17.92 -5.01 2.18
CA ALA A 209 -16.72 -4.25 1.87
C ALA A 209 -16.21 -4.54 0.44
N HIS A 210 -16.29 -5.79 -0.02
CA HIS A 210 -15.97 -6.15 -1.40
C HIS A 210 -16.99 -5.55 -2.38
N ILE A 211 -18.29 -5.72 -2.12
CA ILE A 211 -19.35 -5.22 -3.01
C ILE A 211 -19.29 -3.70 -3.17
N ASN A 212 -19.02 -2.98 -2.09
CA ASN A 212 -18.99 -1.50 -2.08
C ASN A 212 -17.62 -0.89 -2.37
N GLY A 213 -16.60 -1.70 -2.71
CA GLY A 213 -15.26 -1.22 -3.02
C GLY A 213 -14.59 -0.47 -1.85
N VAL A 214 -14.81 -0.94 -0.60
CA VAL A 214 -14.27 -0.30 0.60
C VAL A 214 -12.76 -0.31 0.63
N PHE A 215 -12.14 -1.33 0.04
CA PHE A 215 -10.68 -1.44 -0.10
C PHE A 215 -10.10 -0.58 -1.24
N GLU A 216 -10.95 0.03 -2.10
CA GLU A 216 -10.45 0.81 -3.23
C GLU A 216 -10.01 2.22 -2.81
N ARG A 217 -9.05 2.78 -3.58
CA ARG A 217 -8.53 4.14 -3.42
C ARG A 217 -8.53 4.87 -4.75
N HIS A 218 -8.78 6.15 -4.70
CA HIS A 218 -8.48 7.07 -5.80
C HIS A 218 -7.13 7.78 -5.55
N PRO A 219 -6.50 8.39 -6.56
CA PRO A 219 -5.33 9.24 -6.35
C PRO A 219 -5.59 10.29 -5.26
N GLY A 220 -4.67 10.44 -4.34
CA GLY A 220 -4.82 11.39 -3.24
C GLY A 220 -5.69 10.94 -2.05
N CYS A 221 -6.16 9.70 -2.03
CA CYS A 221 -6.95 9.17 -0.90
C CYS A 221 -6.08 8.96 0.35
N ASN A 222 -6.47 9.58 1.48
CA ASN A 222 -5.84 9.45 2.79
C ASN A 222 -6.62 8.58 3.79
N CYS A 223 -7.76 7.99 3.38
CA CYS A 223 -8.56 7.15 4.29
C CYS A 223 -7.70 6.03 4.91
N LEU A 224 -7.99 5.72 6.17
CA LEU A 224 -7.43 4.55 6.85
C LEU A 224 -8.39 3.38 6.68
N ILE A 225 -7.84 2.22 6.29
CA ILE A 225 -8.57 0.94 6.26
C ILE A 225 -7.95 0.04 7.31
N GLU A 226 -8.80 -0.55 8.14
CA GLU A 226 -8.43 -1.53 9.15
C GLU A 226 -9.31 -2.78 9.01
N VAL A 227 -8.75 -3.95 9.30
CA VAL A 227 -9.48 -5.21 9.34
C VAL A 227 -9.38 -5.78 10.75
N MET A 228 -10.52 -6.16 11.30
CA MET A 228 -10.62 -6.71 12.64
C MET A 228 -11.43 -8.00 12.62
N THR A 229 -10.95 -9.01 13.31
CA THR A 229 -11.76 -10.19 13.59
C THR A 229 -12.82 -9.83 14.61
N SER A 230 -14.09 -10.12 14.34
CA SER A 230 -15.17 -9.89 15.30
C SER A 230 -15.02 -10.80 16.52
N ASP A 231 -15.51 -10.35 17.68
CA ASP A 231 -15.45 -11.13 18.93
C ASP A 231 -16.27 -12.43 18.88
N LYS A 232 -17.04 -12.65 17.81
CA LYS A 232 -17.80 -13.88 17.57
C LYS A 232 -16.95 -15.10 17.20
N THR A 233 -15.64 -14.94 17.03
CA THR A 233 -14.67 -16.05 16.88
C THR A 233 -14.65 -17.06 18.02
N ARG A 234 -15.49 -16.90 19.05
CA ARG A 234 -15.70 -17.92 20.09
C ARG A 234 -16.34 -19.21 19.58
N LEU A 235 -17.01 -19.19 18.43
CA LEU A 235 -17.72 -20.36 17.94
C LEU A 235 -16.80 -21.53 17.57
N GLN A 236 -15.59 -21.27 17.07
CA GLN A 236 -14.67 -22.36 16.71
C GLN A 236 -13.98 -23.02 17.91
N THR A 237 -13.74 -22.27 18.98
CA THR A 237 -13.19 -22.85 20.23
C THR A 237 -14.22 -23.65 20.98
N ASP A 238 -15.49 -23.27 20.88
CA ASP A 238 -16.59 -24.02 21.53
C ASP A 238 -16.94 -25.28 20.75
N TRP A 239 -16.85 -25.28 19.40
CA TRP A 239 -17.14 -26.45 18.57
C TRP A 239 -16.12 -27.57 18.75
N THR A 240 -14.84 -27.25 18.77
CA THR A 240 -13.78 -28.22 19.05
C THR A 240 -13.76 -28.73 20.49
N ARG A 241 -14.32 -27.98 21.43
CA ARG A 241 -14.34 -28.36 22.84
C ARG A 241 -15.50 -29.33 23.16
N ASN A 242 -16.62 -29.23 22.47
CA ASN A 242 -17.79 -30.08 22.71
C ASN A 242 -17.71 -31.46 22.03
N GLU A 243 -16.93 -31.62 20.96
CA GLU A 243 -16.75 -32.92 20.31
C GLU A 243 -15.76 -33.87 21.03
N TRP A 244 -14.92 -33.35 21.94
CA TRP A 244 -13.92 -34.15 22.65
C TRP A 244 -14.32 -34.54 24.08
N THR A 245 -15.46 -34.10 24.54
CA THR A 245 -15.95 -34.43 25.89
C THR A 245 -16.92 -35.61 25.93
N ASP A 246 -17.32 -36.14 24.77
CA ASP A 246 -18.26 -37.28 24.66
C ASP A 246 -17.58 -38.57 24.13
N LEU A 247 -16.22 -38.64 24.20
CA LEU A 247 -15.43 -39.86 23.99
C LEU A 247 -14.72 -40.24 25.29
#